data_655e280a1a6fa8fe4c6d62bd22fb8f0b
#
_entry.id   655e280a1a6fa8fe4c6d62bd22fb8f0b
#
_cell.length_a   1.000
_cell.length_b   1.000
_cell.length_c   1.000
_cell.angle_alpha   90.00
_cell.angle_beta   90.00
_cell.angle_gamma   90.00
#
_symmetry.space_group_name_H-M   'P 1'
#
loop_
_entity.id
_entity.type
_entity.pdbx_description
1 polymer ?
#
loop_
_entity_poly.entity_id
_entity_poly.type
_entity_poly.pdbx_seq_one_letter_code
_entity_poly.pdbx_strand_id
1 'polypeptide(L)'
;FTLLAAVLLTGSTLAQVGINNENPDASAALDITSTTGGLLVPRMTETQRDAISPAATGLMIYQTDGTAGFYYYNGSSWSEVAATSKTYSVNTFYAELGGYVIQISPNGKHGLVVAMQDQGTSTWYEANDLLSNPSNHDADGKEFSDWRLPTQRELNLMYGVYSGSNAASLNSGFYLSSSEFEGNFGVWVQYFSSGVQWSVGKDVTVDVRAVRAF
;
A
#
# COMPACT_ATOMS: atom_id res chain seq x y z
N PHE A 1 71.83 -22.83 -23.36
CA PHE A 1 70.46 -23.37 -23.27
C PHE A 1 69.67 -22.49 -22.32
N THR A 2 68.84 -21.58 -22.83
CA THR A 2 67.94 -20.72 -22.05
C THR A 2 66.58 -21.38 -22.00
N LEU A 3 66.15 -21.82 -20.82
CA LEU A 3 64.83 -22.41 -20.60
C LEU A 3 63.81 -21.26 -20.46
N LEU A 4 62.95 -21.12 -21.46
CA LEU A 4 61.84 -20.15 -21.42
C LEU A 4 60.65 -20.79 -20.66
N ALA A 5 60.42 -20.37 -19.40
CA ALA A 5 59.28 -20.79 -18.62
C ALA A 5 58.05 -20.02 -19.05
N ALA A 6 57.12 -20.64 -19.76
CA ALA A 6 55.81 -20.05 -20.05
C ALA A 6 54.95 -20.12 -18.81
N VAL A 7 54.66 -19.01 -18.17
CA VAL A 7 53.69 -18.87 -17.08
C VAL A 7 52.30 -18.82 -17.72
N LEU A 8 51.56 -19.89 -17.65
CA LEU A 8 50.10 -19.89 -17.97
C LEU A 8 49.36 -19.18 -16.83
N LEU A 9 48.98 -17.95 -17.03
CA LEU A 9 47.98 -17.31 -16.17
C LEU A 9 46.57 -17.85 -16.52
N THR A 10 46.11 -18.81 -15.73
CA THR A 10 44.70 -19.23 -15.74
C THR A 10 43.89 -18.17 -15.00
N GLY A 11 43.50 -17.11 -15.69
CA GLY A 11 42.49 -16.19 -15.20
C GLY A 11 41.12 -16.89 -15.20
N SER A 12 40.45 -16.93 -14.07
CA SER A 12 39.03 -17.31 -14.01
C SER A 12 38.25 -16.21 -14.72
N THR A 13 37.84 -16.46 -15.98
CA THR A 13 36.90 -15.55 -16.67
C THR A 13 35.53 -15.74 -16.05
N LEU A 14 35.11 -14.80 -15.21
CA LEU A 14 33.72 -14.67 -14.82
C LEU A 14 32.96 -14.26 -16.08
N ALA A 15 32.11 -15.15 -16.58
CA ALA A 15 31.32 -14.91 -17.78
C ALA A 15 30.04 -14.10 -17.43
N GLN A 16 30.22 -12.93 -16.83
CA GLN A 16 29.13 -11.97 -16.68
C GLN A 16 28.92 -11.24 -17.98
N VAL A 17 27.65 -11.07 -18.35
CA VAL A 17 27.25 -10.31 -19.54
C VAL A 17 26.66 -8.99 -19.11
N GLY A 18 27.38 -7.89 -19.35
CA GLY A 18 26.86 -6.51 -19.24
C GLY A 18 26.34 -6.04 -20.60
N ILE A 19 25.12 -5.52 -20.65
CA ILE A 19 24.61 -4.82 -21.84
C ILE A 19 24.48 -3.34 -21.48
N ASN A 20 25.24 -2.48 -22.16
CA ASN A 20 25.42 -1.06 -21.83
C ASN A 20 25.85 -0.82 -20.36
N ASN A 21 26.56 -1.78 -19.76
CA ASN A 21 27.12 -1.70 -18.43
C ASN A 21 28.53 -2.33 -18.46
N GLU A 22 29.55 -1.51 -18.24
CA GLU A 22 30.96 -1.94 -18.22
C GLU A 22 31.35 -2.60 -16.90
N ASN A 23 30.54 -2.40 -15.84
CA ASN A 23 30.74 -2.96 -14.49
C ASN A 23 29.47 -3.64 -14.02
N PRO A 24 29.13 -4.83 -14.56
CA PRO A 24 27.96 -5.60 -14.13
C PRO A 24 28.03 -5.94 -12.62
N ASP A 25 26.88 -5.97 -11.95
CA ASP A 25 26.79 -6.36 -10.55
C ASP A 25 27.35 -7.78 -10.36
N ALA A 26 28.21 -7.98 -9.37
CA ALA A 26 28.91 -9.26 -9.13
C ALA A 26 27.98 -10.45 -8.86
N SER A 27 26.72 -10.20 -8.49
CA SER A 27 25.69 -11.23 -8.28
C SER A 27 24.90 -11.56 -9.55
N ALA A 28 25.06 -10.79 -10.63
CA ALA A 28 24.32 -10.95 -11.88
C ALA A 28 25.10 -11.71 -12.93
N ALA A 29 24.49 -12.72 -13.55
CA ALA A 29 25.03 -13.36 -14.77
C ALA A 29 24.77 -12.49 -16.02
N LEU A 30 23.69 -11.72 -16.02
CA LEU A 30 23.30 -10.73 -17.04
C LEU A 30 22.85 -9.47 -16.34
N ASP A 31 23.49 -8.34 -16.65
CA ASP A 31 23.16 -7.00 -16.16
C ASP A 31 22.92 -6.06 -17.35
N ILE A 32 21.72 -5.45 -17.41
CA ILE A 32 21.29 -4.60 -18.53
C ILE A 32 20.98 -3.20 -18.01
N THR A 33 21.73 -2.20 -18.44
CA THR A 33 21.44 -0.79 -18.17
C THR A 33 20.88 -0.11 -19.42
N SER A 34 19.64 0.40 -19.35
CA SER A 34 18.99 1.12 -20.45
C SER A 34 17.96 2.11 -19.92
N THR A 35 17.89 3.28 -20.56
CA THR A 35 16.84 4.30 -20.34
C THR A 35 15.79 4.33 -21.45
N THR A 36 15.98 3.55 -22.54
CA THR A 36 15.12 3.58 -23.72
C THR A 36 14.68 2.21 -24.20
N GLY A 37 15.28 1.13 -23.70
CA GLY A 37 14.96 -0.25 -24.07
C GLY A 37 14.76 -1.13 -22.86
N GLY A 38 14.08 -2.27 -23.03
CA GLY A 38 13.84 -3.28 -22.00
C GLY A 38 14.25 -4.66 -22.48
N LEU A 39 14.10 -5.67 -21.60
CA LEU A 39 14.26 -7.07 -21.94
C LEU A 39 12.98 -7.62 -22.55
N LEU A 40 13.04 -8.15 -23.77
CA LEU A 40 11.94 -8.85 -24.40
C LEU A 40 12.15 -10.37 -24.28
N VAL A 41 11.42 -10.98 -23.35
CA VAL A 41 11.44 -12.45 -23.18
C VAL A 41 10.67 -13.15 -24.31
N PRO A 42 10.85 -14.48 -24.53
CA PRO A 42 10.07 -15.24 -25.50
C PRO A 42 8.56 -15.04 -25.29
N ARG A 43 7.86 -14.75 -26.40
CA ARG A 43 6.41 -14.51 -26.44
C ARG A 43 5.73 -15.66 -27.15
N MET A 44 4.68 -16.23 -26.54
CA MET A 44 4.00 -17.41 -27.05
C MET A 44 2.57 -17.53 -26.52
N THR A 45 1.76 -18.35 -27.18
CA THR A 45 0.42 -18.70 -26.69
C THR A 45 0.48 -19.68 -25.52
N GLU A 46 -0.62 -19.83 -24.77
CA GLU A 46 -0.76 -20.82 -23.69
C GLU A 46 -0.44 -22.24 -24.19
N THR A 47 -0.98 -22.61 -25.34
CA THR A 47 -0.71 -23.92 -25.96
C THR A 47 0.77 -24.13 -26.27
N GLN A 48 1.47 -23.10 -26.75
CA GLN A 48 2.90 -23.17 -27.04
C GLN A 48 3.72 -23.25 -25.74
N ARG A 49 3.33 -22.49 -24.71
CA ARG A 49 3.95 -22.54 -23.38
C ARG A 49 3.85 -23.97 -22.80
N ASP A 50 2.67 -24.54 -22.83
CA ASP A 50 2.42 -25.87 -22.25
C ASP A 50 3.10 -27.00 -23.03
N ALA A 51 3.45 -26.78 -24.30
CA ALA A 51 4.22 -27.70 -25.11
C ALA A 51 5.72 -27.73 -24.77
N ILE A 52 6.24 -26.80 -23.95
CA ILE A 52 7.64 -26.82 -23.49
C ILE A 52 7.83 -27.98 -22.51
N SER A 53 8.50 -29.07 -22.93
CA SER A 53 8.72 -30.24 -22.09
C SER A 53 10.12 -30.85 -22.35
N PRO A 54 10.95 -31.03 -21.31
CA PRO A 54 10.76 -30.54 -19.94
C PRO A 54 11.02 -29.03 -19.82
N ALA A 55 10.18 -28.30 -19.07
CA ALA A 55 10.44 -26.91 -18.75
C ALA A 55 11.43 -26.81 -17.57
N ALA A 56 12.42 -25.92 -17.66
CA ALA A 56 13.36 -25.68 -16.59
C ALA A 56 12.72 -24.81 -15.50
N THR A 57 12.96 -25.13 -14.22
CA THR A 57 12.54 -24.28 -13.10
C THR A 57 13.11 -22.87 -13.23
N GLY A 58 12.26 -21.84 -13.12
CA GLY A 58 12.63 -20.44 -13.30
C GLY A 58 12.58 -19.95 -14.75
N LEU A 59 12.25 -20.82 -15.73
CA LEU A 59 12.06 -20.39 -17.11
C LEU A 59 10.94 -19.36 -17.21
N MET A 60 11.20 -18.19 -17.80
CA MET A 60 10.25 -17.08 -17.95
C MET A 60 9.84 -16.90 -19.40
N ILE A 61 8.54 -16.64 -19.62
CA ILE A 61 7.95 -16.29 -20.92
C ILE A 61 6.91 -15.19 -20.74
N TYR A 62 6.49 -14.59 -21.86
CA TYR A 62 5.29 -13.74 -21.92
C TYR A 62 4.20 -14.46 -22.73
N GLN A 63 3.08 -14.80 -22.07
CA GLN A 63 1.91 -15.39 -22.71
C GLN A 63 1.12 -14.31 -23.44
N THR A 64 0.71 -14.57 -24.70
CA THR A 64 0.06 -13.59 -25.57
C THR A 64 -1.46 -13.74 -25.67
N ASP A 65 -2.04 -14.85 -25.19
CA ASP A 65 -3.46 -15.18 -25.27
C ASP A 65 -4.01 -15.62 -23.90
N GLY A 66 -5.31 -15.86 -23.80
CA GLY A 66 -5.97 -16.19 -22.54
C GLY A 66 -5.75 -15.08 -21.51
N THR A 67 -5.17 -15.41 -20.37
CA THR A 67 -4.66 -14.42 -19.41
C THR A 67 -3.26 -14.01 -19.86
N ALA A 68 -3.17 -12.94 -20.66
CA ALA A 68 -1.90 -12.44 -21.16
C ALA A 68 -1.06 -11.85 -20.01
N GLY A 69 0.25 -12.22 -19.95
CA GLY A 69 1.12 -11.79 -18.88
C GLY A 69 2.45 -12.51 -18.85
N PHE A 70 3.30 -12.15 -17.88
CA PHE A 70 4.53 -12.88 -17.60
C PHE A 70 4.23 -14.15 -16.82
N TYR A 71 4.83 -15.25 -17.24
CA TYR A 71 4.77 -16.55 -16.56
C TYR A 71 6.16 -17.10 -16.28
N TYR A 72 6.30 -17.86 -15.21
CA TYR A 72 7.50 -18.64 -14.92
C TYR A 72 7.12 -20.07 -14.54
N TYR A 73 8.00 -21.01 -14.88
CA TYR A 73 7.84 -22.40 -14.45
C TYR A 73 8.43 -22.59 -13.05
N ASN A 74 7.58 -22.96 -12.07
CA ASN A 74 7.99 -23.09 -10.67
C ASN A 74 8.65 -24.44 -10.31
N GLY A 75 8.84 -25.31 -11.30
CA GLY A 75 9.34 -26.68 -11.14
C GLY A 75 8.25 -27.75 -11.20
N SER A 76 6.96 -27.35 -11.15
CA SER A 76 5.82 -28.26 -11.20
C SER A 76 4.75 -27.79 -12.18
N SER A 77 4.54 -26.48 -12.28
CA SER A 77 3.53 -25.85 -13.13
C SER A 77 3.96 -24.45 -13.55
N TRP A 78 3.28 -23.91 -14.58
CA TRP A 78 3.40 -22.52 -14.96
C TRP A 78 2.60 -21.63 -14.00
N SER A 79 3.25 -20.62 -13.46
CA SER A 79 2.66 -19.62 -12.55
C SER A 79 2.79 -18.23 -13.14
N GLU A 80 1.70 -17.46 -13.09
CA GLU A 80 1.71 -16.06 -13.50
C GLU A 80 2.59 -15.24 -12.55
N VAL A 81 3.42 -14.36 -13.10
CA VAL A 81 4.07 -13.28 -12.35
C VAL A 81 3.04 -12.17 -12.17
N ALA A 82 1.98 -12.46 -11.43
CA ALA A 82 0.98 -11.47 -11.09
C ALA A 82 1.56 -10.51 -10.04
N ALA A 83 1.30 -9.22 -10.20
CA ALA A 83 1.36 -8.34 -9.06
C ALA A 83 0.33 -8.86 -8.05
N THR A 84 0.76 -9.44 -6.95
CA THR A 84 -0.14 -9.79 -5.85
C THR A 84 -0.75 -8.49 -5.35
N SER A 85 -1.95 -8.18 -5.83
CA SER A 85 -2.70 -7.05 -5.37
C SER A 85 -3.07 -7.34 -3.92
N LYS A 86 -2.38 -6.65 -3.00
CA LYS A 86 -2.60 -6.80 -1.56
C LYS A 86 -4.08 -6.56 -1.27
N THR A 87 -4.68 -7.44 -0.50
CA THR A 87 -6.02 -7.27 0.05
C THR A 87 -5.91 -6.94 1.53
N TYR A 88 -6.84 -6.11 1.98
CA TYR A 88 -6.89 -5.63 3.35
C TYR A 88 -8.10 -6.21 4.08
N SER A 89 -8.07 -6.17 5.39
CA SER A 89 -9.14 -6.65 6.25
C SER A 89 -9.58 -5.56 7.21
N VAL A 90 -10.88 -5.47 7.49
CA VAL A 90 -11.37 -4.58 8.56
C VAL A 90 -10.81 -5.01 9.92
N ASN A 91 -10.81 -4.09 10.85
CA ASN A 91 -10.30 -4.30 12.21
C ASN A 91 -8.80 -4.69 12.25
N THR A 92 -8.01 -4.15 11.33
CA THR A 92 -6.57 -4.40 11.24
C THR A 92 -5.83 -3.10 10.99
N PHE A 93 -4.71 -2.90 11.69
CA PHE A 93 -3.77 -1.81 11.44
C PHE A 93 -2.86 -2.17 10.26
N TYR A 94 -2.62 -1.20 9.38
CA TYR A 94 -1.66 -1.30 8.28
C TYR A 94 -0.82 -0.03 8.21
N ALA A 95 0.48 -0.16 8.48
CA ALA A 95 1.43 0.95 8.46
C ALA A 95 1.48 1.64 7.08
N GLU A 96 1.45 0.86 6.00
CA GLU A 96 1.43 1.38 4.64
C GLU A 96 0.14 2.10 4.22
N LEU A 97 -0.92 2.01 5.05
CA LEU A 97 -2.15 2.80 4.91
C LEU A 97 -2.20 3.96 5.90
N GLY A 98 -1.25 4.02 6.85
CA GLY A 98 -1.18 5.03 7.89
C GLY A 98 -2.27 4.94 8.96
N GLY A 99 -2.96 3.79 9.10
CA GLY A 99 -4.05 3.72 10.05
C GLY A 99 -4.74 2.37 10.17
N TYR A 100 -5.83 2.37 10.94
CA TYR A 100 -6.65 1.21 11.24
C TYR A 100 -7.84 1.12 10.27
N VAL A 101 -7.99 -0.02 9.59
CA VAL A 101 -9.05 -0.22 8.58
C VAL A 101 -10.40 -0.39 9.27
N ILE A 102 -11.35 0.51 8.96
CA ILE A 102 -12.70 0.52 9.53
C ILE A 102 -13.80 0.17 8.52
N GLN A 103 -13.47 0.20 7.23
CA GLN A 103 -14.36 -0.22 6.14
C GLN A 103 -13.54 -0.74 4.97
N ILE A 104 -14.10 -1.71 4.22
CA ILE A 104 -13.45 -2.29 3.05
C ILE A 104 -14.46 -2.55 1.93
N SER A 105 -14.01 -2.44 0.69
CA SER A 105 -14.76 -2.84 -0.50
C SER A 105 -14.83 -4.37 -0.62
N PRO A 106 -15.79 -4.93 -1.37
CA PRO A 106 -15.92 -6.39 -1.51
C PRO A 106 -14.69 -7.09 -2.07
N ASN A 107 -13.85 -6.40 -2.86
CA ASN A 107 -12.62 -6.96 -3.41
C ASN A 107 -11.41 -6.83 -2.47
N GLY A 108 -11.57 -6.24 -1.30
CA GLY A 108 -10.52 -6.07 -0.30
C GLY A 108 -9.40 -5.08 -0.66
N LYS A 109 -9.57 -4.28 -1.71
CA LYS A 109 -8.49 -3.42 -2.25
C LYS A 109 -8.62 -1.95 -1.91
N HIS A 110 -9.81 -1.52 -1.55
CA HIS A 110 -10.15 -0.13 -1.23
C HIS A 110 -10.96 -0.09 0.05
N GLY A 111 -10.90 1.03 0.76
CA GLY A 111 -11.62 1.15 2.00
C GLY A 111 -11.41 2.49 2.69
N LEU A 112 -11.60 2.48 4.00
CA LEU A 112 -11.44 3.62 4.87
C LEU A 112 -10.58 3.23 6.06
N VAL A 113 -9.58 4.05 6.35
CA VAL A 113 -8.78 3.97 7.58
C VAL A 113 -9.07 5.15 8.49
N VAL A 114 -8.94 4.92 9.78
CA VAL A 114 -8.91 5.93 10.82
C VAL A 114 -7.48 6.08 11.33
N ALA A 115 -7.03 7.31 11.56
CA ALA A 115 -5.72 7.60 12.14
C ALA A 115 -5.58 6.96 13.54
N MET A 116 -4.35 6.63 13.96
CA MET A 116 -4.08 5.96 15.23
C MET A 116 -4.02 6.90 16.44
N GLN A 117 -3.99 8.21 16.21
CA GLN A 117 -4.02 9.24 17.27
C GLN A 117 -4.99 10.36 16.94
N ASP A 118 -5.50 11.04 17.96
CA ASP A 118 -6.27 12.26 17.78
C ASP A 118 -5.38 13.39 17.27
N GLN A 119 -5.89 14.19 16.36
CA GLN A 119 -5.17 15.33 15.82
C GLN A 119 -5.25 16.56 16.75
N GLY A 120 -5.97 16.45 17.86
CA GLY A 120 -6.21 17.49 18.84
C GLY A 120 -7.68 17.84 18.97
N THR A 121 -7.98 19.01 19.50
CA THR A 121 -9.34 19.56 19.62
C THR A 121 -9.46 20.82 18.80
N SER A 122 -10.59 21.04 18.13
CA SER A 122 -10.80 22.19 17.25
C SER A 122 -12.26 22.53 17.08
N THR A 123 -12.52 23.74 16.61
CA THR A 123 -13.78 24.11 15.96
C THR A 123 -13.90 23.45 14.59
N TRP A 124 -15.13 23.41 14.06
CA TRP A 124 -15.33 22.86 12.71
C TRP A 124 -14.57 23.64 11.62
N TYR A 125 -14.46 24.97 11.79
CA TYR A 125 -13.81 25.86 10.82
C TYR A 125 -12.30 25.65 10.74
N GLU A 126 -11.67 25.27 11.85
CA GLU A 126 -10.21 25.14 11.98
C GLU A 126 -9.72 23.69 11.92
N ALA A 127 -10.65 22.72 11.88
CA ALA A 127 -10.29 21.31 11.94
C ALA A 127 -9.34 20.89 10.81
N ASN A 128 -9.49 21.47 9.61
CA ASN A 128 -8.62 21.14 8.48
C ASN A 128 -7.14 21.52 8.71
N ASP A 129 -6.87 22.56 9.50
CA ASP A 129 -5.51 22.96 9.84
C ASP A 129 -4.82 21.88 10.70
N LEU A 130 -5.58 21.24 11.60
CA LEU A 130 -5.08 20.10 12.37
C LEU A 130 -4.82 18.88 11.49
N LEU A 131 -5.73 18.58 10.58
CA LEU A 131 -5.68 17.41 9.70
C LEU A 131 -4.55 17.50 8.68
N SER A 132 -4.27 18.70 8.17
CA SER A 132 -3.22 18.96 7.18
C SER A 132 -1.81 19.05 7.78
N ASN A 133 -1.69 19.15 9.11
CA ASN A 133 -0.40 19.26 9.77
C ASN A 133 0.21 17.87 10.05
N PRO A 134 1.30 17.49 9.38
CA PRO A 134 1.91 16.16 9.58
C PRO A 134 2.36 15.89 11.02
N SER A 135 2.63 16.94 11.82
CA SER A 135 3.05 16.78 13.22
C SER A 135 1.92 16.31 14.13
N ASN A 136 0.66 16.38 13.69
CA ASN A 136 -0.49 15.88 14.41
C ASN A 136 -0.84 14.43 14.09
N HIS A 137 -0.05 13.78 13.22
CA HIS A 137 -0.19 12.37 12.87
C HIS A 137 0.97 11.55 13.45
N ASP A 138 0.74 10.26 13.64
CA ASP A 138 1.79 9.33 14.05
C ASP A 138 2.82 9.09 12.93
N ALA A 139 3.82 8.25 13.22
CA ALA A 139 4.92 8.00 12.28
C ALA A 139 4.46 7.47 10.92
N ASP A 140 3.40 6.68 10.89
CA ASP A 140 2.87 6.07 9.66
C ASP A 140 1.86 7.00 8.97
N GLY A 141 1.02 7.69 9.74
CA GLY A 141 -0.02 8.61 9.24
C GLY A 141 0.51 9.91 8.64
N LYS A 142 1.64 10.43 9.12
CA LYS A 142 2.24 11.69 8.65
C LYS A 142 2.68 11.69 7.18
N GLU A 143 2.87 10.52 6.58
CA GLU A 143 3.27 10.37 5.18
C GLU A 143 2.11 10.65 4.20
N PHE A 144 0.88 10.82 4.71
CA PHE A 144 -0.31 11.06 3.91
C PHE A 144 -0.82 12.48 4.07
N SER A 145 -1.29 13.09 2.97
CA SER A 145 -1.82 14.45 2.94
C SER A 145 -3.33 14.53 2.65
N ASP A 146 -3.99 13.39 2.52
CA ASP A 146 -5.42 13.27 2.16
C ASP A 146 -6.33 12.96 3.36
N TRP A 147 -5.83 13.21 4.58
CA TRP A 147 -6.61 13.12 5.80
C TRP A 147 -7.73 14.15 5.81
N ARG A 148 -8.91 13.74 6.26
CA ARG A 148 -10.11 14.57 6.35
C ARG A 148 -10.94 14.25 7.58
N LEU A 149 -11.90 15.11 7.91
CA LEU A 149 -12.92 14.79 8.91
C LEU A 149 -13.77 13.60 8.44
N PRO A 150 -14.16 12.70 9.36
CA PRO A 150 -15.16 11.68 9.07
C PRO A 150 -16.54 12.31 8.81
N THR A 151 -17.33 11.71 7.96
CA THR A 151 -18.76 12.00 7.87
C THR A 151 -19.49 11.48 9.10
N GLN A 152 -20.73 11.91 9.33
CA GLN A 152 -21.61 11.38 10.38
C GLN A 152 -21.69 9.83 10.35
N ARG A 153 -21.79 9.24 9.16
CA ARG A 153 -21.82 7.79 8.97
C ARG A 153 -20.48 7.15 9.35
N GLU A 154 -19.37 7.77 8.97
CA GLU A 154 -18.03 7.25 9.26
C GLU A 154 -17.70 7.32 10.76
N LEU A 155 -18.25 8.30 11.50
CA LEU A 155 -18.19 8.29 12.97
C LEU A 155 -18.81 7.02 13.56
N ASN A 156 -19.93 6.52 13.02
CA ASN A 156 -20.50 5.25 13.46
C ASN A 156 -19.57 4.05 13.20
N LEU A 157 -18.82 4.05 12.10
CA LEU A 157 -17.81 3.01 11.84
C LEU A 157 -16.68 3.08 12.88
N MET A 158 -16.20 4.28 13.18
CA MET A 158 -15.19 4.51 14.23
C MET A 158 -15.70 4.09 15.60
N TYR A 159 -16.97 4.42 15.94
CA TYR A 159 -17.59 3.98 17.18
C TYR A 159 -17.68 2.46 17.28
N GLY A 160 -17.94 1.77 16.17
CA GLY A 160 -17.91 0.30 16.11
C GLY A 160 -16.56 -0.29 16.52
N VAL A 161 -15.45 0.35 16.13
CA VAL A 161 -14.10 -0.03 16.57
C VAL A 161 -13.90 0.28 18.05
N TYR A 162 -14.30 1.47 18.51
CA TYR A 162 -14.19 1.89 19.90
C TYR A 162 -14.96 0.95 20.85
N SER A 163 -16.22 0.67 20.56
CA SER A 163 -17.09 -0.17 21.40
C SER A 163 -16.71 -1.66 21.36
N GLY A 164 -16.00 -2.09 20.32
CA GLY A 164 -15.49 -3.45 20.19
C GLY A 164 -14.17 -3.65 20.94
N SER A 165 -13.07 -3.39 20.28
CA SER A 165 -11.71 -3.64 20.82
C SER A 165 -10.94 -2.37 21.17
N ASN A 166 -11.42 -1.22 20.71
CA ASN A 166 -10.71 0.07 20.71
C ASN A 166 -9.25 0.01 20.21
N ALA A 167 -9.00 -0.86 19.24
CA ALA A 167 -7.66 -1.07 18.69
C ALA A 167 -7.09 0.16 17.96
N ALA A 168 -7.94 1.14 17.62
CA ALA A 168 -7.53 2.42 17.04
C ALA A 168 -7.24 3.50 18.09
N SER A 169 -7.21 3.17 19.38
CA SER A 169 -6.92 4.10 20.52
C SER A 169 -7.80 5.36 20.50
N LEU A 170 -9.10 5.18 20.30
CA LEU A 170 -10.09 6.26 20.30
C LEU A 170 -10.47 6.65 21.74
N ASN A 171 -10.70 7.94 21.98
CA ASN A 171 -11.15 8.46 23.26
C ASN A 171 -12.67 8.30 23.46
N SER A 172 -13.14 8.42 24.69
CA SER A 172 -14.57 8.36 25.03
C SER A 172 -15.33 9.69 24.79
N GLY A 173 -14.65 10.71 24.26
CA GLY A 173 -15.17 12.07 24.06
C GLY A 173 -16.11 12.21 22.87
N PHE A 174 -16.34 13.47 22.48
CA PHE A 174 -17.09 13.82 21.29
C PHE A 174 -16.16 13.99 20.11
N TYR A 175 -16.40 13.25 19.04
CA TYR A 175 -15.67 13.41 17.78
C TYR A 175 -16.45 14.20 16.76
N LEU A 176 -15.76 15.13 16.08
CA LEU A 176 -16.26 16.02 15.07
C LEU A 176 -16.47 15.31 13.73
N SER A 177 -17.58 15.61 13.05
CA SER A 177 -17.77 15.20 11.65
C SER A 177 -17.67 16.35 10.66
N SER A 178 -17.53 16.01 9.38
CA SER A 178 -17.70 16.93 8.26
C SER A 178 -19.16 17.18 7.88
N SER A 179 -20.11 16.41 8.45
CA SER A 179 -21.53 16.47 8.11
C SER A 179 -22.20 17.62 8.85
N GLU A 180 -22.78 18.54 8.09
CA GLU A 180 -23.54 19.64 8.65
C GLU A 180 -24.93 19.19 9.13
N PHE A 181 -25.42 19.82 10.18
CA PHE A 181 -26.79 19.69 10.66
C PHE A 181 -27.68 20.70 9.95
N GLU A 182 -28.99 20.48 9.94
CA GLU A 182 -29.99 21.28 9.22
C GLU A 182 -29.77 22.81 9.33
N GLY A 183 -29.84 23.49 8.18
CA GLY A 183 -29.75 24.95 8.10
C GLY A 183 -28.35 25.55 8.26
N ASN A 184 -27.27 24.73 8.18
CA ASN A 184 -25.86 25.18 8.28
C ASN A 184 -25.46 25.81 9.64
N PHE A 185 -26.29 25.72 10.67
CA PHE A 185 -26.01 26.28 12.00
C PHE A 185 -25.16 25.36 12.89
N GLY A 186 -25.11 24.08 12.59
CA GLY A 186 -24.39 23.08 13.39
C GLY A 186 -23.74 22.00 12.56
N VAL A 187 -23.04 21.12 13.25
CA VAL A 187 -22.40 19.94 12.71
C VAL A 187 -22.70 18.72 13.58
N TRP A 188 -22.67 17.56 12.98
CA TRP A 188 -22.83 16.31 13.70
C TRP A 188 -21.55 15.97 14.46
N VAL A 189 -21.72 15.54 15.69
CA VAL A 189 -20.69 14.92 16.54
C VAL A 189 -21.21 13.59 17.05
N GLN A 190 -20.30 12.72 17.49
CA GLN A 190 -20.69 11.48 18.16
C GLN A 190 -19.96 11.35 19.49
N TYR A 191 -20.73 11.07 20.54
CA TYR A 191 -20.21 10.83 21.89
C TYR A 191 -19.85 9.35 22.04
N PHE A 192 -18.57 9.05 22.12
CA PHE A 192 -18.08 7.67 22.09
C PHE A 192 -18.32 6.92 23.41
N SER A 193 -18.55 7.58 24.55
CA SER A 193 -18.99 6.88 25.75
C SER A 193 -20.34 6.16 25.62
N SER A 194 -21.23 6.64 24.74
CA SER A 194 -22.58 6.07 24.58
C SER A 194 -22.98 5.73 23.17
N GLY A 195 -22.21 6.19 22.16
CA GLY A 195 -22.52 6.06 20.75
C GLY A 195 -23.59 7.02 20.22
N VAL A 196 -24.11 7.91 21.07
CA VAL A 196 -25.16 8.86 20.69
C VAL A 196 -24.57 9.92 19.76
N GLN A 197 -25.25 10.17 18.64
CA GLN A 197 -24.95 11.28 17.74
C GLN A 197 -25.76 12.52 18.17
N TRP A 198 -25.11 13.66 18.12
CA TRP A 198 -25.63 14.94 18.54
C TRP A 198 -25.25 16.02 17.53
N SER A 199 -25.93 17.18 17.57
CA SER A 199 -25.52 18.36 16.83
C SER A 199 -25.00 19.44 17.76
N VAL A 200 -23.89 20.06 17.38
CA VAL A 200 -23.29 21.20 18.10
C VAL A 200 -23.06 22.38 17.17
N GLY A 201 -22.90 23.58 17.71
CA GLY A 201 -22.50 24.74 16.92
C GLY A 201 -21.11 24.54 16.29
N LYS A 202 -20.87 25.12 15.14
CA LYS A 202 -19.58 25.02 14.42
C LYS A 202 -18.41 25.68 15.14
N ASP A 203 -18.69 26.51 16.12
CA ASP A 203 -17.74 27.20 17.01
C ASP A 203 -17.38 26.40 18.28
N VAL A 204 -18.05 25.28 18.50
CA VAL A 204 -17.77 24.40 19.64
C VAL A 204 -16.51 23.58 19.37
N THR A 205 -15.59 23.57 20.33
CA THR A 205 -14.36 22.80 20.28
C THR A 205 -14.60 21.36 20.75
N VAL A 206 -14.28 20.37 19.91
CA VAL A 206 -14.40 18.94 20.17
C VAL A 206 -13.19 18.18 19.61
N ASP A 207 -13.07 16.89 19.93
CA ASP A 207 -11.97 16.06 19.47
C ASP A 207 -12.01 15.88 17.95
N VAL A 208 -10.83 15.92 17.33
CA VAL A 208 -10.64 15.70 15.90
C VAL A 208 -9.88 14.39 15.70
N ARG A 209 -10.48 13.48 14.95
CA ARG A 209 -9.84 12.24 14.48
C ARG A 209 -9.99 12.13 12.98
N ALA A 210 -8.87 11.97 12.30
CA ALA A 210 -8.78 11.89 10.86
C ALA A 210 -9.23 10.53 10.30
N VAL A 211 -9.82 10.55 9.12
CA VAL A 211 -10.01 9.37 8.27
C VAL A 211 -9.50 9.67 6.86
N ARG A 212 -9.13 8.61 6.12
CA ARG A 212 -8.78 8.71 4.69
C ARG A 212 -9.22 7.46 3.93
N ALA A 213 -9.48 7.61 2.63
CA ALA A 213 -9.72 6.48 1.74
C ALA A 213 -8.40 5.87 1.24
N PHE A 214 -8.41 4.61 0.85
CA PHE A 214 -7.28 3.94 0.21
C PHE A 214 -7.75 3.03 -0.93
#